data_869d4275291fa62e751f9485d5cc010e
#
_entry.id   869d4275291fa62e751f9485d5cc010e
#
_cell.length_a   1.000
_cell.length_b   1.000
_cell.length_c   1.000
_cell.angle_alpha   90.00
_cell.angle_beta   90.00
_cell.angle_gamma   90.00
#
_symmetry.space_group_name_H-M   'P 1'
#
loop_
_entity.id
_entity.type
_entity.pdbx_description
1 polymer ?
#
loop_
_entity_poly.entity_id
_entity_poly.type
_entity_poly.pdbx_seq_one_letter_code
_entity_poly.pdbx_strand_id
1 'polypeptide(L)'
;MNRIQTELLLRKVQSGDTGALDTLITAYYPQILNYCRWHTADEQQAQDAAQETFLKAVRWLDSCGGFQGAFRPFLYKIAKNICIDLNRTMKRTEVSLENLPDEPAYQESGFAAAEEKANLRALTAQLEPEQRELVLLRFAQQLKLREIAQITGLPLRTVQSRLRAALKTLKMQLEKEDWR
;
A
#
# COMPACT_ATOMS: atom_id res chain seq x y z
N MET A 1 15.93 3.25 2.87
CA MET A 1 16.52 3.09 4.21
C MET A 1 16.68 1.60 4.51
N ASN A 2 17.80 1.16 5.09
CA ASN A 2 18.00 -0.24 5.43
C ASN A 2 17.43 -0.59 6.83
N ARG A 3 17.31 -1.90 7.13
CA ARG A 3 16.72 -2.39 8.39
C ARG A 3 17.46 -1.89 9.63
N ILE A 4 18.78 -1.89 9.62
CA ILE A 4 19.63 -1.48 10.76
C ILE A 4 19.41 0.00 11.07
N GLN A 5 19.43 0.86 10.05
CA GLN A 5 19.14 2.29 10.19
C GLN A 5 17.75 2.54 10.77
N THR A 6 16.74 1.79 10.30
CA THR A 6 15.38 1.90 10.83
C THR A 6 15.31 1.51 12.30
N GLU A 7 15.95 0.40 12.70
CA GLU A 7 15.98 -0.04 14.09
C GLU A 7 16.68 0.97 15.01
N LEU A 8 17.78 1.59 14.56
CA LEU A 8 18.47 2.64 15.32
C LEU A 8 17.59 3.89 15.50
N LEU A 9 16.92 4.33 14.44
CA LEU A 9 16.00 5.48 14.52
C LEU A 9 14.82 5.19 15.43
N LEU A 10 14.23 3.99 15.38
CA LEU A 10 13.14 3.59 16.27
C LEU A 10 13.55 3.63 17.75
N ARG A 11 14.76 3.19 18.09
CA ARG A 11 15.29 3.30 19.45
C ARG A 11 15.42 4.75 19.90
N LYS A 12 15.89 5.65 19.01
CA LYS A 12 15.96 7.08 19.29
C LYS A 12 14.59 7.71 19.49
N VAL A 13 13.60 7.36 18.65
CA VAL A 13 12.21 7.81 18.83
C VAL A 13 11.68 7.39 20.20
N GLN A 14 11.93 6.15 20.62
CA GLN A 14 11.53 5.66 21.95
C GLN A 14 12.22 6.40 23.11
N SER A 15 13.40 6.97 22.87
CA SER A 15 14.07 7.83 23.84
C SER A 15 13.64 9.32 23.76
N GLY A 16 12.63 9.64 22.94
CA GLY A 16 12.08 11.00 22.82
C GLY A 16 12.74 11.87 21.74
N ASP A 17 13.58 11.31 20.87
CA ASP A 17 14.20 12.06 19.77
C ASP A 17 13.21 12.30 18.64
N THR A 18 12.65 13.53 18.58
CA THR A 18 11.71 13.95 17.53
C THR A 18 12.36 14.04 16.14
N GLY A 19 13.66 14.38 16.05
CA GLY A 19 14.37 14.41 14.78
C GLY A 19 14.54 13.01 14.15
N ALA A 20 14.64 11.97 14.98
CA ALA A 20 14.63 10.60 14.52
C ALA A 20 13.25 10.21 13.96
N LEU A 21 12.16 10.70 14.55
CA LEU A 21 10.80 10.49 14.05
C LEU A 21 10.60 11.17 12.70
N ASP A 22 11.01 12.42 12.53
CA ASP A 22 10.94 13.16 11.27
C ASP A 22 11.71 12.44 10.16
N THR A 23 12.88 11.89 10.50
CA THR A 23 13.69 11.10 9.56
C THR A 23 12.96 9.83 9.10
N LEU A 24 12.29 9.13 10.03
CA LEU A 24 11.49 7.95 9.70
C LEU A 24 10.29 8.31 8.81
N ILE A 25 9.55 9.36 9.16
CA ILE A 25 8.40 9.83 8.38
C ILE A 25 8.86 10.19 6.96
N THR A 26 9.86 11.04 6.83
CA THR A 26 10.40 11.47 5.52
C THR A 26 10.81 10.29 4.65
N ALA A 27 11.44 9.28 5.22
CA ALA A 27 11.92 8.11 4.49
C ALA A 27 10.78 7.16 4.02
N TYR A 28 9.69 7.07 4.78
CA TYR A 28 8.61 6.13 4.48
C TYR A 28 7.35 6.76 3.89
N TYR A 29 7.13 8.07 4.06
CA TYR A 29 5.94 8.77 3.59
C TYR A 29 5.68 8.58 2.08
N PRO A 30 6.67 8.76 1.17
CA PRO A 30 6.41 8.59 -0.26
C PRO A 30 5.92 7.18 -0.62
N GLN A 31 6.43 6.15 0.07
CA GLN A 31 6.04 4.77 -0.18
C GLN A 31 4.61 4.50 0.31
N ILE A 32 4.25 5.00 1.50
CA ILE A 32 2.90 4.85 2.06
C ILE A 32 1.88 5.66 1.27
N LEU A 33 2.20 6.89 0.89
CA LEU A 33 1.35 7.71 0.02
C LEU A 33 1.11 7.01 -1.33
N ASN A 34 2.17 6.46 -1.96
CA ASN A 34 2.01 5.70 -3.19
C ASN A 34 1.10 4.48 -3.00
N TYR A 35 1.20 3.76 -1.88
CA TYR A 35 0.29 2.67 -1.55
C TYR A 35 -1.16 3.17 -1.41
N CYS A 36 -1.39 4.24 -0.67
CA CYS A 36 -2.72 4.82 -0.48
C CYS A 36 -3.35 5.24 -1.82
N ARG A 37 -2.57 5.85 -2.74
CA ARG A 37 -3.01 6.20 -4.09
C ARG A 37 -3.54 5.03 -4.91
N TRP A 38 -3.13 3.80 -4.64
CA TRP A 38 -3.66 2.61 -5.30
C TRP A 38 -5.01 2.17 -4.74
N HIS A 39 -5.34 2.59 -3.52
CA HIS A 39 -6.45 2.07 -2.73
C HIS A 39 -7.52 3.12 -2.38
N THR A 40 -7.35 4.36 -2.82
CA THR A 40 -8.30 5.47 -2.59
C THR A 40 -8.79 6.04 -3.91
N ALA A 41 -9.90 6.79 -3.87
CA ALA A 41 -10.54 7.34 -5.05
C ALA A 41 -9.78 8.54 -5.64
N ASP A 42 -9.20 9.38 -4.78
CA ASP A 42 -8.55 10.63 -5.18
C ASP A 42 -7.26 10.90 -4.38
N GLU A 43 -6.54 11.93 -4.79
CA GLU A 43 -5.26 12.32 -4.18
C GLU A 43 -5.44 12.83 -2.75
N GLN A 44 -6.53 13.55 -2.46
CA GLN A 44 -6.79 14.07 -1.12
C GLN A 44 -7.00 12.92 -0.14
N GLN A 45 -7.82 11.94 -0.49
CA GLN A 45 -8.02 10.74 0.34
C GLN A 45 -6.73 9.94 0.51
N ALA A 46 -5.87 9.88 -0.52
CA ALA A 46 -4.58 9.21 -0.41
C ALA A 46 -3.66 9.90 0.60
N GLN A 47 -3.62 11.23 0.57
CA GLN A 47 -2.83 12.03 1.51
C GLN A 47 -3.37 11.90 2.94
N ASP A 48 -4.69 11.99 3.13
CA ASP A 48 -5.33 11.84 4.44
C ASP A 48 -5.08 10.43 5.02
N ALA A 49 -5.20 9.39 4.20
CA ALA A 49 -4.90 8.02 4.60
C ALA A 49 -3.43 7.82 4.98
N ALA A 50 -2.51 8.44 4.22
CA ALA A 50 -1.09 8.39 4.54
C ALA A 50 -0.78 9.12 5.85
N GLN A 51 -1.31 10.33 6.06
CA GLN A 51 -1.15 11.08 7.31
C GLN A 51 -1.71 10.31 8.52
N GLU A 52 -2.93 9.78 8.41
CA GLU A 52 -3.54 8.97 9.48
C GLU A 52 -2.74 7.70 9.77
N THR A 53 -2.08 7.11 8.75
CA THR A 53 -1.17 5.98 8.94
C THR A 53 -0.02 6.33 9.88
N PHE A 54 0.62 7.47 9.66
CA PHE A 54 1.74 7.92 10.51
C PHE A 54 1.25 8.35 11.89
N LEU A 55 0.12 9.04 12.00
CA LEU A 55 -0.48 9.37 13.29
C LEU A 55 -0.76 8.13 14.13
N LYS A 56 -1.35 7.09 13.55
CA LYS A 56 -1.59 5.81 14.24
C LYS A 56 -0.28 5.12 14.59
N ALA A 57 0.72 5.15 13.70
CA ALA A 57 2.03 4.56 13.97
C ALA A 57 2.74 5.24 15.14
N VAL A 58 2.72 6.57 15.21
CA VAL A 58 3.32 7.35 16.30
C VAL A 58 2.61 7.05 17.62
N ARG A 59 1.29 7.16 17.67
CA ARG A 59 0.51 6.84 18.89
C ARG A 59 0.79 5.41 19.39
N TRP A 60 0.95 4.47 18.47
CA TRP A 60 1.30 3.10 18.85
C TRP A 60 2.72 3.00 19.40
N LEU A 61 3.71 3.68 18.78
CA LEU A 61 5.10 3.72 19.27
C LEU A 61 5.19 4.34 20.66
N ASP A 62 4.42 5.39 20.95
CA ASP A 62 4.37 6.03 22.25
C ASP A 62 3.74 5.15 23.32
N SER A 63 2.78 4.30 22.96
CA SER A 63 2.06 3.44 23.88
C SER A 63 2.76 2.10 24.15
N CYS A 64 3.61 1.63 23.22
CA CYS A 64 4.32 0.37 23.38
C CYS A 64 5.72 0.62 23.98
N GLY A 65 6.07 -0.09 25.03
CA GLY A 65 7.38 0.00 25.70
C GLY A 65 8.59 -0.45 24.87
N GLY A 66 8.41 -0.64 23.55
CA GLY A 66 9.46 -1.01 22.60
C GLY A 66 8.88 -1.60 21.32
N PHE A 67 9.37 -1.14 20.15
CA PHE A 67 8.97 -1.70 18.86
C PHE A 67 9.76 -2.98 18.58
N GLN A 68 9.05 -4.11 18.42
CA GLN A 68 9.63 -5.37 17.97
C GLN A 68 9.03 -5.74 16.61
N GLY A 69 9.88 -5.89 15.60
CA GLY A 69 9.46 -6.34 14.28
C GLY A 69 10.02 -5.53 13.13
N ALA A 70 9.40 -5.65 11.97
CA ALA A 70 9.77 -4.92 10.77
C ALA A 70 8.86 -3.68 10.61
N PHE A 71 9.42 -2.50 10.73
CA PHE A 71 8.67 -1.23 10.72
C PHE A 71 7.94 -1.00 9.40
N ARG A 72 8.58 -1.31 8.27
CA ARG A 72 7.97 -1.15 6.94
C ARG A 72 6.67 -1.96 6.80
N PRO A 73 6.63 -3.28 7.02
CA PRO A 73 5.37 -4.05 7.03
C PRO A 73 4.34 -3.54 8.03
N PHE A 74 4.76 -3.05 9.19
CA PHE A 74 3.87 -2.47 10.18
C PHE A 74 3.13 -1.24 9.62
N LEU A 75 3.84 -0.30 8.97
CA LEU A 75 3.21 0.86 8.33
C LEU A 75 2.22 0.44 7.24
N TYR A 76 2.60 -0.49 6.36
CA TYR A 76 1.70 -0.99 5.31
C TYR A 76 0.45 -1.69 5.87
N LYS A 77 0.57 -2.39 7.01
CA LYS A 77 -0.58 -3.00 7.67
C LYS A 77 -1.56 -1.96 8.19
N ILE A 78 -1.06 -0.86 8.76
CA ILE A 78 -1.90 0.27 9.20
C ILE A 78 -2.57 0.92 7.98
N ALA A 79 -1.80 1.28 6.94
CA ALA A 79 -2.31 1.89 5.72
C ALA A 79 -3.39 1.04 5.06
N LYS A 80 -3.17 -0.27 4.94
CA LYS A 80 -4.15 -1.22 4.42
C LYS A 80 -5.48 -1.16 5.17
N ASN A 81 -5.44 -1.19 6.49
CA ASN A 81 -6.64 -1.13 7.30
C ASN A 81 -7.40 0.20 7.10
N ILE A 82 -6.68 1.33 7.05
CA ILE A 82 -7.27 2.64 6.80
C ILE A 82 -7.95 2.67 5.43
N CYS A 83 -7.27 2.22 4.37
CA CYS A 83 -7.84 2.19 3.04
C CYS A 83 -9.08 1.27 2.94
N ILE A 84 -9.07 0.13 3.64
CA ILE A 84 -10.25 -0.75 3.71
C ILE A 84 -11.42 -0.05 4.40
N ASP A 85 -11.19 0.64 5.51
CA ASP A 85 -12.23 1.35 6.26
C ASP A 85 -12.81 2.51 5.44
N LEU A 86 -11.96 3.28 4.73
CA LEU A 86 -12.41 4.33 3.81
C LEU A 86 -13.31 3.78 2.71
N ASN A 87 -12.90 2.72 2.03
CA ASN A 87 -13.67 2.08 0.96
C ASN A 87 -15.01 1.48 1.48
N ARG A 88 -15.04 1.00 2.71
CA ARG A 88 -16.29 0.55 3.36
C ARG A 88 -17.26 1.70 3.60
N THR A 89 -16.74 2.83 4.07
CA THR A 89 -17.55 4.01 4.36
C THR A 89 -18.14 4.57 3.07
N MET A 90 -17.34 4.68 2.01
CA MET A 90 -17.80 5.16 0.70
C MET A 90 -18.91 4.28 0.12
N LYS A 91 -18.71 2.95 0.08
CA LYS A 91 -19.75 2.01 -0.40
C LYS A 91 -21.06 2.11 0.40
N ARG A 92 -21.01 2.44 1.69
CA ARG A 92 -22.20 2.67 2.49
C ARG A 92 -22.90 3.99 2.14
N THR A 93 -22.14 4.99 1.72
CA THR A 93 -22.65 6.31 1.31
C THR A 93 -23.20 6.25 -0.12
N GLU A 94 -22.56 5.50 -1.03
CA GLU A 94 -22.99 5.31 -2.42
C GLU A 94 -24.32 4.57 -2.54
N VAL A 95 -24.62 3.64 -1.64
CA VAL A 95 -25.95 2.99 -1.55
C VAL A 95 -27.06 4.01 -1.20
N SER A 96 -26.69 5.21 -0.72
CA SER A 96 -27.62 6.32 -0.42
C SER A 96 -27.69 7.38 -1.52
N LEU A 97 -26.84 7.34 -2.54
CA LEU A 97 -26.76 8.31 -3.63
C LEU A 97 -26.51 7.59 -4.95
N GLU A 98 -27.57 7.22 -5.64
CA GLU A 98 -27.52 6.86 -7.05
C GLU A 98 -27.00 8.05 -7.86
N ASN A 99 -25.97 7.86 -8.65
CA ASN A 99 -25.30 8.74 -9.61
C ASN A 99 -24.08 9.52 -9.12
N LEU A 100 -22.90 8.89 -9.30
CA LEU A 100 -21.66 9.63 -9.53
C LEU A 100 -20.72 8.81 -10.45
N PRO A 101 -20.04 9.44 -11.43
CA PRO A 101 -19.31 8.74 -12.47
C PRO A 101 -18.02 8.12 -11.98
N ASP A 102 -17.76 6.91 -12.48
CA ASP A 102 -16.49 6.21 -12.40
C ASP A 102 -15.41 6.97 -13.16
N GLU A 103 -14.55 7.70 -12.46
CA GLU A 103 -13.14 7.86 -12.85
C GLU A 103 -12.41 8.68 -11.78
N PRO A 104 -11.40 8.13 -11.11
CA PRO A 104 -10.56 8.94 -10.23
C PRO A 104 -9.66 9.85 -11.07
N ALA A 105 -9.95 11.14 -11.08
CA ALA A 105 -9.10 12.17 -11.68
C ALA A 105 -7.82 12.31 -10.83
N TYR A 106 -6.77 11.59 -11.18
CA TYR A 106 -5.43 11.83 -10.65
C TYR A 106 -4.75 12.92 -11.48
N GLN A 107 -4.65 14.12 -10.91
CA GLN A 107 -3.76 15.16 -11.42
C GLN A 107 -2.37 15.01 -10.77
N GLU A 108 -1.35 15.02 -11.66
CA GLU A 108 0.07 15.28 -11.39
C GLU A 108 0.91 14.25 -10.58
N SER A 109 1.15 13.13 -11.18
CA SER A 109 2.49 12.54 -11.23
C SER A 109 2.91 12.54 -12.71
N GLY A 110 4.18 12.82 -13.06
CA GLY A 110 4.59 13.04 -14.45
C GLY A 110 3.98 12.02 -15.43
N PHE A 111 3.64 12.46 -16.63
CA PHE A 111 2.85 11.72 -17.63
C PHE A 111 3.22 10.23 -17.75
N ALA A 112 4.51 9.90 -17.72
CA ALA A 112 5.00 8.51 -17.78
C ALA A 112 4.62 7.66 -16.57
N ALA A 113 4.65 8.22 -15.36
CA ALA A 113 4.31 7.48 -14.14
C ALA A 113 2.79 7.26 -14.00
N ALA A 114 1.99 8.20 -14.51
CA ALA A 114 0.53 8.08 -14.55
C ALA A 114 0.10 7.01 -15.57
N GLU A 115 0.74 6.98 -16.73
CA GLU A 115 0.51 5.98 -17.78
C GLU A 115 0.90 4.56 -17.30
N GLU A 116 2.07 4.39 -16.70
CA GLU A 116 2.51 3.11 -16.14
C GLU A 116 1.54 2.61 -15.06
N LYS A 117 1.03 3.51 -14.22
CA LYS A 117 0.05 3.20 -13.20
C LYS A 117 -1.30 2.79 -13.80
N ALA A 118 -1.78 3.52 -14.82
CA ALA A 118 -3.02 3.18 -15.53
C ALA A 118 -2.90 1.82 -16.21
N ASN A 119 -1.78 1.56 -16.89
CA ASN A 119 -1.50 0.27 -17.54
C ASN A 119 -1.47 -0.88 -16.51
N LEU A 120 -0.82 -0.69 -15.36
CA LEU A 120 -0.80 -1.71 -14.31
C LEU A 120 -2.18 -1.94 -13.70
N ARG A 121 -3.00 -0.88 -13.52
CA ARG A 121 -4.40 -1.00 -13.08
C ARG A 121 -5.23 -1.81 -14.07
N ALA A 122 -5.19 -1.45 -15.35
CA ALA A 122 -5.90 -2.15 -16.41
C ALA A 122 -5.50 -3.63 -16.47
N LEU A 123 -4.19 -3.91 -16.46
CA LEU A 123 -3.64 -5.26 -16.48
C LEU A 123 -4.10 -6.08 -15.27
N THR A 124 -4.15 -5.49 -14.08
CA THR A 124 -4.52 -6.19 -12.86
C THR A 124 -6.03 -6.23 -12.60
N ALA A 125 -6.84 -5.48 -13.35
CA ALA A 125 -8.30 -5.38 -13.14
C ALA A 125 -9.02 -6.74 -13.19
N GLN A 126 -8.53 -7.65 -14.01
CA GLN A 126 -9.12 -9.00 -14.19
C GLN A 126 -8.69 -10.01 -13.12
N LEU A 127 -7.72 -9.64 -12.25
CA LEU A 127 -7.31 -10.50 -11.15
C LEU A 127 -8.32 -10.45 -10.00
N GLU A 128 -8.47 -11.56 -9.29
CA GLU A 128 -9.17 -11.58 -8.02
C GLU A 128 -8.57 -10.53 -7.05
N PRO A 129 -9.38 -9.87 -6.21
CA PRO A 129 -8.91 -8.77 -5.34
C PRO A 129 -7.68 -9.11 -4.50
N GLU A 130 -7.61 -10.32 -3.94
CA GLU A 130 -6.45 -10.77 -3.18
C GLU A 130 -5.19 -10.95 -4.04
N GLN A 131 -5.35 -11.47 -5.27
CA GLN A 131 -4.23 -11.63 -6.19
C GLN A 131 -3.71 -10.29 -6.68
N ARG A 132 -4.62 -9.36 -6.98
CA ARG A 132 -4.30 -7.98 -7.37
C ARG A 132 -3.47 -7.30 -6.28
N GLU A 133 -3.91 -7.38 -5.02
CA GLU A 133 -3.18 -6.83 -3.88
C GLU A 133 -1.75 -7.40 -3.78
N LEU A 134 -1.57 -8.70 -3.95
CA LEU A 134 -0.24 -9.33 -3.90
C LEU A 134 0.67 -8.83 -5.04
N VAL A 135 0.12 -8.65 -6.24
CA VAL A 135 0.85 -8.09 -7.39
C VAL A 135 1.25 -6.64 -7.13
N LEU A 136 0.33 -5.80 -6.63
CA LEU A 136 0.62 -4.41 -6.29
C LEU A 136 1.69 -4.30 -5.21
N LEU A 137 1.57 -5.04 -4.12
CA LEU A 137 2.57 -5.06 -3.04
C LEU A 137 3.95 -5.51 -3.55
N ARG A 138 3.99 -6.50 -4.46
CA ARG A 138 5.26 -7.03 -4.98
C ARG A 138 5.92 -6.10 -5.98
N PHE A 139 5.17 -5.59 -6.96
CA PHE A 139 5.72 -4.89 -8.12
C PHE A 139 5.62 -3.37 -7.99
N ALA A 140 4.47 -2.81 -7.62
CA ALA A 140 4.33 -1.36 -7.45
C ALA A 140 5.02 -0.85 -6.16
N GLN A 141 5.02 -1.66 -5.08
CA GLN A 141 5.64 -1.29 -3.80
C GLN A 141 7.00 -1.95 -3.55
N GLN A 142 7.44 -2.83 -4.45
CA GLN A 142 8.74 -3.52 -4.38
C GLN A 142 9.00 -4.24 -3.04
N LEU A 143 7.95 -4.80 -2.44
CA LEU A 143 8.05 -5.52 -1.16
C LEU A 143 8.57 -6.93 -1.35
N LYS A 144 9.33 -7.41 -0.36
CA LYS A 144 9.78 -8.80 -0.31
C LYS A 144 8.62 -9.72 0.06
N LEU A 145 8.62 -10.96 -0.40
CA LEU A 145 7.54 -11.92 -0.11
C LEU A 145 7.29 -12.14 1.40
N ARG A 146 8.33 -12.06 2.22
CA ARG A 146 8.21 -12.13 3.69
C ARG A 146 7.49 -10.91 4.26
N GLU A 147 7.73 -9.70 3.71
CA GLU A 147 7.04 -8.48 4.11
C GLU A 147 5.56 -8.55 3.72
N ILE A 148 5.27 -9.02 2.49
CA ILE A 148 3.91 -9.24 2.01
C ILE A 148 3.16 -10.23 2.90
N ALA A 149 3.79 -11.33 3.31
CA ALA A 149 3.22 -12.29 4.24
C ALA A 149 2.85 -11.64 5.59
N GLN A 150 3.71 -10.77 6.13
CA GLN A 150 3.43 -10.01 7.36
C GLN A 150 2.29 -9.00 7.21
N ILE A 151 2.19 -8.33 6.07
CA ILE A 151 1.16 -7.33 5.78
C ILE A 151 -0.21 -8.00 5.61
N THR A 152 -0.25 -9.10 4.86
CA THR A 152 -1.49 -9.79 4.51
C THR A 152 -1.95 -10.79 5.58
N GLY A 153 -1.06 -11.20 6.48
CA GLY A 153 -1.31 -12.26 7.45
C GLY A 153 -1.31 -13.68 6.84
N LEU A 154 -0.98 -13.79 5.55
CA LEU A 154 -0.94 -15.07 4.86
C LEU A 154 0.40 -15.80 5.09
N PRO A 155 0.41 -17.15 5.16
CA PRO A 155 1.65 -17.90 5.15
C PRO A 155 2.50 -17.61 3.90
N LEU A 156 3.82 -17.56 4.05
CA LEU A 156 4.74 -17.26 2.94
C LEU A 156 4.51 -18.15 1.71
N ARG A 157 4.26 -19.45 1.92
CA ARG A 157 3.96 -20.41 0.84
C ARG A 157 2.67 -20.02 0.09
N THR A 158 1.65 -19.55 0.81
CA THR A 158 0.39 -19.07 0.21
C THR A 158 0.62 -17.82 -0.62
N VAL A 159 1.40 -16.86 -0.13
CA VAL A 159 1.79 -15.67 -0.90
C VAL A 159 2.50 -16.07 -2.18
N GLN A 160 3.47 -16.99 -2.09
CA GLN A 160 4.21 -17.48 -3.26
C GLN A 160 3.31 -18.17 -4.29
N SER A 161 2.42 -19.07 -3.85
CA SER A 161 1.54 -19.81 -4.76
C SER A 161 0.51 -18.90 -5.43
N ARG A 162 -0.13 -17.99 -4.67
CA ARG A 162 -1.11 -17.04 -5.20
C ARG A 162 -0.47 -16.04 -6.16
N LEU A 163 0.74 -15.54 -5.85
CA LEU A 163 1.46 -14.63 -6.73
C LEU A 163 1.85 -15.32 -8.04
N ARG A 164 2.30 -16.60 -8.00
CA ARG A 164 2.58 -17.38 -9.22
C ARG A 164 1.30 -17.56 -10.06
N ALA A 165 0.17 -17.88 -9.44
CA ALA A 165 -1.11 -18.01 -10.13
C ALA A 165 -1.52 -16.68 -10.79
N ALA A 166 -1.42 -15.56 -10.09
CA ALA A 166 -1.70 -14.23 -10.62
C ALA A 166 -0.82 -13.91 -11.84
N LEU A 167 0.50 -14.14 -11.74
CA LEU A 167 1.43 -13.90 -12.84
C LEU A 167 1.14 -14.81 -14.06
N LYS A 168 0.73 -16.06 -13.84
CA LYS A 168 0.32 -16.94 -14.93
C LYS A 168 -0.92 -16.40 -15.66
N THR A 169 -1.91 -15.91 -14.91
CA THR A 169 -3.12 -15.29 -15.49
C THR A 169 -2.74 -14.06 -16.32
N LEU A 170 -1.91 -13.16 -15.78
CA LEU A 170 -1.45 -11.97 -16.50
C LEU A 170 -0.68 -12.33 -17.79
N LYS A 171 0.21 -13.31 -17.72
CA LYS A 171 0.95 -13.78 -18.90
C LYS A 171 0.01 -14.29 -19.99
N MET A 172 -0.98 -15.11 -19.65
CA MET A 172 -1.97 -15.61 -20.61
C MET A 172 -2.82 -14.49 -21.24
N GLN A 173 -3.04 -13.39 -20.54
CA GLN A 173 -3.76 -12.24 -21.06
C GLN A 173 -2.92 -11.46 -22.08
N LEU A 174 -1.66 -11.17 -21.74
CA LEU A 174 -0.73 -10.48 -22.65
C LEU A 174 -0.52 -11.28 -23.95
N GLU A 175 -0.36 -12.59 -23.86
CA GLU A 175 -0.22 -13.46 -25.04
C GLU A 175 -1.49 -13.46 -25.92
N LYS A 176 -2.67 -13.22 -25.37
CA LYS A 176 -3.93 -13.08 -26.15
C LYS A 176 -4.07 -11.72 -26.82
N GLU A 177 -3.52 -10.67 -26.24
CA GLU A 177 -3.55 -9.31 -26.81
C GLU A 177 -2.56 -9.15 -27.96
N ASP A 178 -1.39 -9.80 -27.89
CA ASP A 178 -0.38 -9.80 -28.95
C ASP A 178 -0.84 -10.54 -30.24
N TRP A 179 -1.92 -11.32 -30.19
CA TRP A 179 -2.51 -12.03 -31.33
C TRP A 179 -3.70 -11.31 -31.99
N ARG A 180 -4.03 -10.08 -31.59
CA ARG A 180 -5.09 -9.24 -32.15
C ARG A 180 -4.55 -8.05 -32.90
#